data_9049f951d87f4161c4b3ef607c665704
#
_entry.id   9049f951d87f4161c4b3ef607c665704
#
_cell.length_a   1.000
_cell.length_b   1.000
_cell.length_c   1.000
_cell.angle_alpha   90.00
_cell.angle_beta   90.00
_cell.angle_gamma   90.00
#
_symmetry.space_group_name_H-M   'P 1'
#
loop_
_entity.id
_entity.type
_entity.pdbx_description
1 polymer ?
#
loop_
_entity_poly.entity_id
_entity_poly.type
_entity_poly.pdbx_seq_one_letter_code
_entity_poly.pdbx_strand_id
1 'polypeptide(L)'
;TPINITPCGFRIGYAQRGLLLGSCFAENIGMRMKRYKLPVVFNPFGILFNPASVARTLTRLDSGKLYEANDLTRSGDLWVSFDHHGSLASVDRDEALKTINQAVQSGARALREAGYLILTLGTAWVYQLRETGEIVCNCHKRPSGEFLRRRLSVDEVVGGFVPLLEGPLKDKPVIWTVSPVRHLGDGLPENALSKSTLIVAIHRLIERYPQCCYFPAFEIMTDDLRDYRFYEKDMAHPSEVAVDYIWEQFCCAALDPSCTGVFRKIDALNRALAHRPLNPESPAYRAFRHQKAAEVRALQQAYPDLDFSRELNFFES
;
A
#
# COMPACT_ATOMS: atom_id res chain seq x y z
N THR A 1 -6.01 23.65 9.74
CA THR A 1 -6.95 23.21 10.77
C THR A 1 -6.84 21.69 10.86
N PRO A 2 -6.50 21.14 12.04
CA PRO A 2 -6.39 19.69 12.20
C PRO A 2 -7.71 18.99 11.83
N ILE A 3 -7.60 17.87 11.11
CA ILE A 3 -8.75 17.05 10.76
C ILE A 3 -9.11 16.16 11.95
N ASN A 4 -10.39 16.15 12.31
CA ASN A 4 -10.88 15.23 13.31
C ASN A 4 -11.04 13.83 12.69
N ILE A 5 -10.13 12.92 13.04
CA ILE A 5 -10.12 11.56 12.51
C ILE A 5 -10.88 10.64 13.46
N THR A 6 -11.98 10.07 13.00
CA THR A 6 -12.69 9.04 13.74
C THR A 6 -11.83 7.76 13.79
N PRO A 7 -11.45 7.29 15.00
CA PRO A 7 -10.69 6.05 15.09
C PRO A 7 -11.49 4.87 14.51
N CYS A 8 -10.77 3.94 13.86
CA CYS A 8 -11.38 2.70 13.42
C CYS A 8 -11.90 1.87 14.62
N GLY A 9 -12.99 1.14 14.44
CA GLY A 9 -13.57 0.28 15.47
C GLY A 9 -12.69 -0.89 15.91
N PHE A 10 -11.49 -1.00 15.36
CA PHE A 10 -10.47 -2.01 15.67
C PHE A 10 -9.08 -1.36 15.73
N ARG A 11 -8.11 -2.10 16.27
CA ARG A 11 -6.72 -1.65 16.38
C ARG A 11 -5.79 -2.67 15.74
N ILE A 12 -4.79 -2.17 15.03
CA ILE A 12 -3.75 -2.95 14.38
C ILE A 12 -2.56 -3.07 15.33
N GLY A 13 -2.10 -4.30 15.55
CA GLY A 13 -0.91 -4.60 16.32
C GLY A 13 -0.03 -5.64 15.63
N TYR A 14 1.00 -6.09 16.32
CA TYR A 14 1.95 -7.06 15.78
C TYR A 14 1.38 -8.47 15.58
N ALA A 15 0.29 -8.81 16.28
CA ALA A 15 -0.35 -10.12 16.16
C ALA A 15 -1.15 -10.29 14.86
N GLN A 16 -1.57 -9.21 14.21
CA GLN A 16 -2.38 -9.27 13.00
C GLN A 16 -1.53 -9.04 11.76
N ARG A 17 -1.68 -9.92 10.78
CA ARG A 17 -1.09 -9.72 9.45
C ARG A 17 -1.96 -8.80 8.62
N GLY A 18 -1.36 -7.89 7.87
CA GLY A 18 -2.06 -6.95 7.00
C GLY A 18 -1.82 -7.19 5.53
N LEU A 19 -2.85 -6.92 4.71
CA LEU A 19 -2.73 -6.82 3.26
C LEU A 19 -3.10 -5.40 2.81
N LEU A 20 -2.15 -4.73 2.16
CA LEU A 20 -2.35 -3.38 1.60
C LEU A 20 -2.41 -3.47 0.08
N LEU A 21 -3.42 -2.86 -0.52
CA LEU A 21 -3.56 -2.77 -1.97
C LEU A 21 -3.89 -1.34 -2.40
N GLY A 22 -3.32 -0.91 -3.51
CA GLY A 22 -3.70 0.35 -4.13
C GLY A 22 -2.53 1.15 -4.71
N SER A 23 -2.65 2.47 -4.61
CA SER A 23 -1.72 3.43 -5.20
C SER A 23 -0.32 3.40 -4.58
N CYS A 24 0.60 4.19 -5.12
CA CYS A 24 1.93 4.38 -4.54
C CYS A 24 1.89 4.85 -3.07
N PHE A 25 0.81 5.50 -2.63
CA PHE A 25 0.63 5.84 -1.22
C PHE A 25 0.44 4.59 -0.34
N ALA A 26 -0.20 3.51 -0.84
CA ALA A 26 -0.25 2.23 -0.14
C ALA A 26 1.15 1.64 0.08
N GLU A 27 2.06 1.80 -0.88
CA GLU A 27 3.47 1.41 -0.71
C GLU A 27 4.17 2.25 0.35
N ASN A 28 3.95 3.57 0.36
CA ASN A 28 4.54 4.46 1.36
C ASN A 28 4.15 4.04 2.79
N ILE A 29 2.87 3.74 3.02
CA ILE A 29 2.38 3.24 4.31
C ILE A 29 2.92 1.83 4.59
N GLY A 30 2.89 0.93 3.61
CA GLY A 30 3.41 -0.42 3.73
C GLY A 30 4.90 -0.47 4.07
N MET A 31 5.71 0.38 3.45
CA MET A 31 7.15 0.52 3.77
C MET A 31 7.38 1.01 5.19
N ARG A 32 6.58 1.99 5.67
CA ARG A 32 6.65 2.46 7.06
C ARG A 32 6.25 1.36 8.04
N MET A 33 5.16 0.63 7.76
CA MET A 33 4.76 -0.52 8.56
C MET A 33 5.86 -1.57 8.63
N LYS A 34 6.51 -1.92 7.51
CA LYS A 34 7.67 -2.83 7.48
C LYS A 34 8.88 -2.29 8.22
N ARG A 35 9.16 -0.99 8.11
CA ARG A 35 10.24 -0.33 8.88
C ARG A 35 10.07 -0.56 10.37
N TYR A 36 8.82 -0.54 10.86
CA TYR A 36 8.48 -0.84 12.24
C TYR A 36 8.16 -2.31 12.48
N LYS A 37 8.50 -3.19 11.52
CA LYS A 37 8.36 -4.66 11.60
C LYS A 37 6.93 -5.16 11.80
N LEU A 38 5.93 -4.36 11.45
CA LEU A 38 4.55 -4.83 11.36
C LEU A 38 4.43 -5.87 10.24
N PRO A 39 3.73 -7.00 10.47
CA PRO A 39 3.66 -8.09 9.49
C PRO A 39 2.66 -7.75 8.38
N VAL A 40 3.16 -7.12 7.32
CA VAL A 40 2.34 -6.68 6.17
C VAL A 40 2.89 -7.16 4.84
N VAL A 41 1.97 -7.47 3.93
CA VAL A 41 2.21 -7.59 2.49
C VAL A 41 1.52 -6.42 1.82
N PHE A 42 2.17 -5.79 0.86
CA PHE A 42 1.56 -4.71 0.08
C PHE A 42 1.81 -4.87 -1.40
N ASN A 43 0.81 -4.52 -2.19
CA ASN A 43 0.81 -4.48 -3.65
C ASN A 43 1.46 -5.70 -4.32
N PRO A 44 1.00 -6.93 -4.09
CA PRO A 44 1.59 -8.11 -4.73
C PRO A 44 1.53 -8.03 -6.27
N PHE A 45 0.54 -7.38 -6.86
CA PHE A 45 0.44 -7.13 -8.31
C PHE A 45 1.11 -5.81 -8.74
N GLY A 46 1.86 -5.16 -7.84
CA GLY A 46 2.37 -3.81 -7.98
C GLY A 46 1.29 -2.75 -7.74
N ILE A 47 1.60 -1.50 -8.09
CA ILE A 47 0.73 -0.36 -7.83
C ILE A 47 -0.56 -0.46 -8.65
N LEU A 48 -1.70 -0.27 -7.96
CA LEU A 48 -3.05 -0.27 -8.52
C LEU A 48 -3.71 1.08 -8.26
N PHE A 49 -4.09 1.81 -9.30
CA PHE A 49 -4.59 3.16 -9.12
C PHE A 49 -6.12 3.24 -8.99
N ASN A 50 -6.85 2.38 -9.70
CA ASN A 50 -8.30 2.48 -9.82
C ASN A 50 -9.05 1.37 -9.06
N PRO A 51 -10.31 1.63 -8.64
CA PRO A 51 -11.12 0.69 -7.87
C PRO A 51 -11.35 -0.66 -8.57
N ALA A 52 -11.57 -0.65 -9.88
CA ALA A 52 -11.87 -1.87 -10.64
C ALA A 52 -10.66 -2.82 -10.65
N SER A 53 -9.45 -2.28 -10.80
CA SER A 53 -8.21 -3.07 -10.72
C SER A 53 -7.98 -3.63 -9.32
N VAL A 54 -8.24 -2.84 -8.25
CA VAL A 54 -8.14 -3.31 -6.86
C VAL A 54 -9.14 -4.44 -6.59
N ALA A 55 -10.41 -4.26 -6.99
CA ALA A 55 -11.45 -5.28 -6.81
C ALA A 55 -11.13 -6.57 -7.60
N ARG A 56 -10.67 -6.45 -8.85
CA ARG A 56 -10.26 -7.60 -9.67
C ARG A 56 -9.08 -8.34 -9.04
N THR A 57 -8.09 -7.61 -8.54
CA THR A 57 -6.95 -8.22 -7.83
C THR A 57 -7.44 -9.01 -6.62
N LEU A 58 -8.30 -8.44 -5.77
CA LEU A 58 -8.87 -9.16 -4.62
C LEU A 58 -9.62 -10.43 -5.05
N THR A 59 -10.43 -10.37 -6.12
CA THR A 59 -11.12 -11.54 -6.67
C THR A 59 -10.13 -12.60 -7.18
N ARG A 60 -9.06 -12.19 -7.83
CA ARG A 60 -8.00 -13.10 -8.31
C ARG A 60 -7.27 -13.76 -7.15
N LEU A 61 -6.94 -13.01 -6.12
CA LEU A 61 -6.26 -13.53 -4.92
C LEU A 61 -7.17 -14.47 -4.12
N ASP A 62 -8.46 -14.18 -4.02
CA ASP A 62 -9.42 -15.05 -3.35
C ASP A 62 -9.58 -16.40 -4.07
N SER A 63 -9.75 -16.37 -5.39
CA SER A 63 -9.85 -17.59 -6.20
C SER A 63 -8.55 -18.38 -6.28
N GLY A 64 -7.40 -17.72 -6.12
CA GLY A 64 -6.07 -18.31 -6.32
C GLY A 64 -5.80 -18.77 -7.76
N LYS A 65 -6.67 -18.41 -8.74
CA LYS A 65 -6.53 -18.81 -10.13
C LYS A 65 -5.26 -18.22 -10.73
N LEU A 66 -4.38 -19.06 -11.22
CA LEU A 66 -3.14 -18.66 -11.89
C LEU A 66 -3.42 -18.08 -13.29
N TYR A 67 -2.48 -17.29 -13.77
CA TYR A 67 -2.45 -16.81 -15.15
C TYR A 67 -1.84 -17.86 -16.07
N GLU A 68 -2.28 -17.86 -17.31
CA GLU A 68 -1.75 -18.71 -18.38
C GLU A 68 -0.93 -17.87 -19.37
N ALA A 69 -0.19 -18.53 -20.24
CA ALA A 69 0.64 -17.84 -21.21
C ALA A 69 -0.16 -16.90 -22.13
N ASN A 70 -1.45 -17.21 -22.40
CA ASN A 70 -2.34 -16.39 -23.24
C ASN A 70 -2.88 -15.14 -22.52
N ASP A 71 -2.73 -15.06 -21.20
CA ASP A 71 -3.10 -13.86 -20.42
C ASP A 71 -2.00 -12.76 -20.52
N LEU A 72 -0.85 -13.09 -21.12
CA LEU A 72 0.23 -12.14 -21.35
C LEU A 72 0.20 -11.61 -22.77
N THR A 73 0.49 -10.32 -22.90
CA THR A 73 0.64 -9.65 -24.20
C THR A 73 2.02 -9.02 -24.31
N ARG A 74 2.44 -8.72 -25.53
CA ARG A 74 3.72 -8.07 -25.78
C ARG A 74 3.53 -6.55 -25.86
N SER A 75 4.40 -5.81 -25.17
CA SER A 75 4.50 -4.35 -25.27
C SER A 75 5.96 -3.95 -25.45
N GLY A 76 6.33 -3.53 -26.65
CA GLY A 76 7.74 -3.39 -27.04
C GLY A 76 8.47 -4.72 -26.90
N ASP A 77 9.58 -4.72 -26.14
CA ASP A 77 10.38 -5.90 -25.90
C ASP A 77 9.96 -6.72 -24.67
N LEU A 78 8.91 -6.26 -23.96
CA LEU A 78 8.50 -6.87 -22.70
C LEU A 78 7.20 -7.69 -22.85
N TRP A 79 7.11 -8.79 -22.11
CA TRP A 79 5.88 -9.50 -21.83
C TRP A 79 5.22 -8.91 -20.59
N VAL A 80 3.95 -8.56 -20.71
CA VAL A 80 3.16 -7.85 -19.70
C VAL A 80 1.79 -8.48 -19.52
N SER A 81 1.18 -8.22 -18.39
CA SER A 81 -0.25 -8.50 -18.13
C SER A 81 -0.98 -7.18 -17.83
N PHE A 82 -2.14 -6.99 -18.40
CA PHE A 82 -2.96 -5.80 -18.16
C PHE A 82 -3.50 -5.68 -16.73
N ASP A 83 -3.42 -6.75 -15.94
CA ASP A 83 -3.84 -6.76 -14.53
C ASP A 83 -2.71 -6.36 -13.57
N HIS A 84 -1.47 -6.17 -14.06
CA HIS A 84 -0.29 -5.96 -13.22
C HIS A 84 0.43 -4.65 -13.52
N HIS A 85 1.14 -4.15 -12.54
CA HIS A 85 2.09 -3.06 -12.73
C HIS A 85 3.29 -3.52 -13.59
N GLY A 86 3.89 -2.57 -14.31
CA GLY A 86 5.04 -2.86 -15.18
C GLY A 86 6.28 -3.44 -14.48
N SER A 87 6.34 -3.39 -13.16
CA SER A 87 7.43 -4.01 -12.39
C SER A 87 7.44 -5.55 -12.46
N LEU A 88 6.34 -6.18 -12.91
CA LEU A 88 6.25 -7.63 -13.09
C LEU A 88 6.50 -8.06 -14.55
N ALA A 89 6.87 -7.12 -15.42
CA ALA A 89 7.20 -7.40 -16.81
C ALA A 89 8.58 -8.05 -16.95
N SER A 90 8.76 -8.88 -17.98
CA SER A 90 10.07 -9.46 -18.35
C SER A 90 10.22 -9.51 -19.87
N VAL A 91 11.47 -9.56 -20.36
CA VAL A 91 11.79 -9.84 -21.77
C VAL A 91 11.49 -11.31 -22.11
N ASP A 92 11.53 -12.18 -21.12
CA ASP A 92 11.19 -13.59 -21.23
C ASP A 92 9.75 -13.84 -20.77
N ARG A 93 8.96 -14.56 -21.60
CA ARG A 93 7.54 -14.82 -21.33
C ARG A 93 7.31 -15.73 -20.13
N ASP A 94 8.13 -16.78 -20.03
CA ASP A 94 7.97 -17.79 -18.99
C ASP A 94 8.39 -17.22 -17.64
N GLU A 95 9.42 -16.35 -17.63
CA GLU A 95 9.83 -15.62 -16.43
C GLU A 95 8.76 -14.62 -15.99
N ALA A 96 8.16 -13.85 -16.93
CA ALA A 96 7.04 -12.96 -16.61
C ALA A 96 5.87 -13.74 -16.01
N LEU A 97 5.48 -14.85 -16.65
CA LEU A 97 4.39 -15.71 -16.18
C LEU A 97 4.68 -16.28 -14.78
N LYS A 98 5.90 -16.77 -14.57
CA LYS A 98 6.36 -17.29 -13.28
C LYS A 98 6.28 -16.22 -12.19
N THR A 99 6.79 -15.02 -12.45
CA THR A 99 6.76 -13.88 -11.49
C THR A 99 5.34 -13.49 -11.15
N ILE A 100 4.46 -13.36 -12.14
CA ILE A 100 3.04 -13.05 -11.97
C ILE A 100 2.35 -14.13 -11.12
N ASN A 101 2.59 -15.40 -11.42
CA ASN A 101 1.96 -16.49 -10.68
C ASN A 101 2.49 -16.63 -9.24
N GLN A 102 3.75 -16.31 -9.00
CA GLN A 102 4.30 -16.19 -7.65
C GLN A 102 3.61 -15.04 -6.87
N ALA A 103 3.32 -13.92 -7.54
CA ALA A 103 2.58 -12.81 -6.95
C ALA A 103 1.14 -13.22 -6.60
N VAL A 104 0.46 -14.01 -7.45
CA VAL A 104 -0.86 -14.58 -7.12
C VAL A 104 -0.78 -15.47 -5.89
N GLN A 105 0.16 -16.42 -5.84
CA GLN A 105 0.29 -17.37 -4.75
C GLN A 105 0.60 -16.68 -3.40
N SER A 106 1.56 -15.74 -3.42
CA SER A 106 1.94 -14.99 -2.22
C SER A 106 0.83 -14.05 -1.77
N GLY A 107 0.17 -13.37 -2.70
CA GLY A 107 -0.96 -12.49 -2.42
C GLY A 107 -2.19 -13.25 -1.92
N ALA A 108 -2.53 -14.40 -2.50
CA ALA A 108 -3.62 -15.26 -2.03
C ALA A 108 -3.38 -15.76 -0.60
N ARG A 109 -2.14 -16.14 -0.29
CA ARG A 109 -1.76 -16.47 1.10
C ARG A 109 -1.95 -15.27 2.01
N ALA A 110 -1.43 -14.10 1.61
CA ALA A 110 -1.55 -12.87 2.38
C ALA A 110 -3.02 -12.50 2.63
N LEU A 111 -3.91 -12.64 1.63
CA LEU A 111 -5.34 -12.37 1.78
C LEU A 111 -6.02 -13.34 2.77
N ARG A 112 -5.69 -14.63 2.70
CA ARG A 112 -6.24 -15.63 3.65
C ARG A 112 -5.80 -15.35 5.09
N GLU A 113 -4.51 -15.05 5.28
CA GLU A 113 -3.91 -14.81 6.59
C GLU A 113 -4.15 -13.39 7.12
N ALA A 114 -4.69 -12.49 6.30
CA ALA A 114 -4.94 -11.11 6.69
C ALA A 114 -5.96 -11.01 7.82
N GLY A 115 -5.56 -10.38 8.91
CA GLY A 115 -6.44 -9.94 9.98
C GLY A 115 -7.08 -8.58 9.71
N TYR A 116 -6.58 -7.83 8.72
CA TYR A 116 -7.13 -6.57 8.23
C TYR A 116 -6.62 -6.25 6.83
N LEU A 117 -7.34 -5.36 6.12
CA LEU A 117 -6.90 -4.81 4.84
C LEU A 117 -6.82 -3.28 4.91
N ILE A 118 -5.93 -2.71 4.10
CA ILE A 118 -5.89 -1.25 3.81
C ILE A 118 -5.99 -1.09 2.29
N LEU A 119 -7.06 -0.45 1.85
CA LEU A 119 -7.34 -0.24 0.43
C LEU A 119 -7.21 1.25 0.08
N THR A 120 -6.21 1.59 -0.73
CA THR A 120 -5.89 2.97 -1.10
C THR A 120 -6.28 3.24 -2.55
N LEU A 121 -7.42 3.91 -2.75
CA LEU A 121 -7.90 4.24 -4.10
C LEU A 121 -7.26 5.52 -4.62
N GLY A 122 -6.66 5.45 -5.80
CA GLY A 122 -5.91 6.57 -6.41
C GLY A 122 -6.79 7.49 -7.25
N THR A 123 -7.52 6.91 -8.19
CA THR A 123 -8.32 7.62 -9.17
C THR A 123 -9.54 6.81 -9.59
N ALA A 124 -10.66 7.49 -9.88
CA ALA A 124 -11.83 6.87 -10.50
C ALA A 124 -11.70 6.76 -12.03
N TRP A 125 -10.64 7.34 -12.62
CA TRP A 125 -10.36 7.19 -14.04
C TRP A 125 -9.82 5.81 -14.35
N VAL A 126 -10.36 5.18 -15.41
CA VAL A 126 -9.97 3.85 -15.89
C VAL A 126 -9.67 3.89 -17.38
N TYR A 127 -8.82 2.98 -17.80
CA TYR A 127 -8.60 2.64 -19.19
C TYR A 127 -9.26 1.28 -19.46
N GLN A 128 -10.02 1.22 -20.56
CA GLN A 128 -10.77 0.04 -20.97
C GLN A 128 -10.32 -0.35 -22.38
N LEU A 129 -9.93 -1.61 -22.57
CA LEU A 129 -9.59 -2.12 -23.89
C LEU A 129 -10.79 -2.00 -24.81
N ARG A 130 -10.63 -1.39 -26.00
CA ARG A 130 -11.71 -1.23 -26.96
C ARG A 130 -12.18 -2.57 -27.52
N GLU A 131 -11.26 -3.51 -27.65
CA GLU A 131 -11.53 -4.83 -28.21
C GLU A 131 -12.40 -5.69 -27.28
N THR A 132 -12.06 -5.76 -26.00
CA THR A 132 -12.71 -6.67 -25.03
C THR A 132 -13.66 -5.98 -24.07
N GLY A 133 -13.57 -4.65 -23.94
CA GLY A 133 -14.30 -3.90 -22.94
C GLY A 133 -13.73 -4.04 -21.51
N GLU A 134 -12.61 -4.73 -21.33
CA GLU A 134 -12.03 -4.94 -20.02
C GLU A 134 -11.25 -3.72 -19.51
N ILE A 135 -11.45 -3.38 -18.24
CA ILE A 135 -10.67 -2.34 -17.56
C ILE A 135 -9.29 -2.90 -17.26
N VAL A 136 -8.25 -2.12 -17.56
CA VAL A 136 -6.85 -2.51 -17.32
C VAL A 136 -6.26 -1.78 -16.11
N CYS A 137 -5.33 -2.42 -15.42
CA CYS A 137 -4.53 -1.80 -14.37
C CYS A 137 -3.48 -0.86 -14.98
N ASN A 138 -2.84 -1.30 -16.06
CA ASN A 138 -1.75 -0.57 -16.71
C ASN A 138 -1.83 -0.74 -18.23
N CYS A 139 -1.72 0.36 -18.97
CA CYS A 139 -1.69 0.34 -20.44
C CYS A 139 -0.33 -0.07 -21.01
N HIS A 140 0.71 -0.19 -20.18
CA HIS A 140 2.07 -0.60 -20.57
C HIS A 140 2.66 0.19 -21.76
N LYS A 141 2.36 1.49 -21.84
CA LYS A 141 2.78 2.39 -22.94
C LYS A 141 2.31 1.95 -24.33
N ARG A 142 1.29 1.11 -24.44
CA ARG A 142 0.66 0.77 -25.72
C ARG A 142 -0.07 1.99 -26.30
N PRO A 143 -0.34 1.98 -27.63
CA PRO A 143 -1.00 3.11 -28.29
C PRO A 143 -2.32 3.48 -27.61
N SER A 144 -2.53 4.76 -27.36
CA SER A 144 -3.74 5.28 -26.68
C SER A 144 -5.04 4.93 -27.41
N GLY A 145 -4.96 4.75 -28.74
CA GLY A 145 -6.10 4.34 -29.58
C GLY A 145 -6.67 2.93 -29.23
N GLU A 146 -5.92 2.08 -28.55
CA GLU A 146 -6.39 0.77 -28.10
C GLU A 146 -7.35 0.86 -26.91
N PHE A 147 -7.38 2.01 -26.23
CA PHE A 147 -8.11 2.18 -25.00
C PHE A 147 -9.23 3.23 -25.13
N LEU A 148 -10.30 2.99 -24.40
CA LEU A 148 -11.29 4.00 -24.03
C LEU A 148 -10.97 4.47 -22.62
N ARG A 149 -10.87 5.79 -22.44
CA ARG A 149 -10.71 6.37 -21.11
C ARG A 149 -12.03 6.92 -20.62
N ARG A 150 -12.42 6.55 -19.40
CA ARG A 150 -13.63 7.05 -18.75
C ARG A 150 -13.47 7.11 -17.23
N ARG A 151 -14.33 7.86 -16.59
CA ARG A 151 -14.44 7.87 -15.13
C ARG A 151 -15.53 6.90 -14.69
N LEU A 152 -15.24 6.10 -13.67
CA LEU A 152 -16.24 5.25 -13.01
C LEU A 152 -17.25 6.14 -12.26
N SER A 153 -18.49 5.73 -12.25
CA SER A 153 -19.51 6.28 -11.36
C SER A 153 -19.35 5.75 -9.93
N VAL A 154 -19.99 6.42 -8.98
CA VAL A 154 -20.07 5.96 -7.59
C VAL A 154 -20.67 4.55 -7.51
N ASP A 155 -21.73 4.26 -8.29
CA ASP A 155 -22.41 2.97 -8.28
C ASP A 155 -21.54 1.84 -8.85
N GLU A 156 -20.72 2.12 -9.87
CA GLU A 156 -19.75 1.16 -10.40
C GLU A 156 -18.66 0.83 -9.37
N VAL A 157 -18.17 1.84 -8.65
CA VAL A 157 -17.16 1.61 -7.59
C VAL A 157 -17.77 0.77 -6.47
N VAL A 158 -18.94 1.14 -5.97
CA VAL A 158 -19.65 0.39 -4.91
C VAL A 158 -19.94 -1.03 -5.38
N GLY A 159 -20.51 -1.20 -6.56
CA GLY A 159 -20.87 -2.51 -7.14
C GLY A 159 -19.67 -3.44 -7.28
N GLY A 160 -18.49 -2.91 -7.56
CA GLY A 160 -17.25 -3.69 -7.65
C GLY A 160 -16.79 -4.29 -6.33
N PHE A 161 -17.10 -3.64 -5.19
CA PHE A 161 -16.65 -4.10 -3.87
C PHE A 161 -17.71 -4.85 -3.06
N VAL A 162 -19.01 -4.69 -3.37
CA VAL A 162 -20.10 -5.38 -2.67
C VAL A 162 -19.89 -6.90 -2.61
N PRO A 163 -19.62 -7.62 -3.71
CA PRO A 163 -19.42 -9.06 -3.66
C PRO A 163 -18.22 -9.48 -2.78
N LEU A 164 -17.18 -8.65 -2.74
CA LEU A 164 -16.00 -8.90 -1.93
C LEU A 164 -16.30 -8.72 -0.44
N LEU A 165 -17.02 -7.65 -0.07
CA LEU A 165 -17.38 -7.34 1.31
C LEU A 165 -18.46 -8.28 1.88
N GLU A 166 -19.29 -8.87 1.03
CA GLU A 166 -20.26 -9.89 1.41
C GLU A 166 -19.68 -11.32 1.36
N GLY A 167 -18.55 -11.50 0.67
CA GLY A 167 -17.82 -12.75 0.50
C GLY A 167 -16.51 -12.80 1.29
N PRO A 168 -15.34 -12.80 0.60
CA PRO A 168 -14.04 -13.08 1.23
C PRO A 168 -13.59 -12.03 2.28
N LEU A 169 -14.17 -10.84 2.28
CA LEU A 169 -13.86 -9.76 3.22
C LEU A 169 -14.95 -9.55 4.28
N LYS A 170 -15.96 -10.43 4.35
CA LYS A 170 -17.11 -10.24 5.24
C LYS A 170 -16.71 -10.04 6.72
N ASP A 171 -15.75 -10.83 7.18
CA ASP A 171 -15.31 -10.82 8.57
C ASP A 171 -13.93 -10.16 8.75
N LYS A 172 -13.44 -9.46 7.72
CA LYS A 172 -12.13 -8.80 7.76
C LYS A 172 -12.30 -7.28 7.90
N PRO A 173 -11.69 -6.67 8.92
CA PRO A 173 -11.60 -5.21 9.02
C PRO A 173 -10.94 -4.60 7.77
N VAL A 174 -11.55 -3.56 7.21
CA VAL A 174 -11.05 -2.86 6.03
C VAL A 174 -10.93 -1.37 6.29
N ILE A 175 -9.71 -0.85 6.21
CA ILE A 175 -9.45 0.59 6.20
C ILE A 175 -9.44 1.07 4.76
N TRP A 176 -10.35 1.95 4.44
CA TRP A 176 -10.40 2.65 3.17
C TRP A 176 -9.69 3.99 3.26
N THR A 177 -8.99 4.36 2.22
CA THR A 177 -8.43 5.71 2.10
C THR A 177 -8.36 6.14 0.63
N VAL A 178 -8.50 7.43 0.39
CA VAL A 178 -8.23 8.02 -0.92
C VAL A 178 -6.81 8.55 -0.93
N SER A 179 -6.05 8.15 -1.95
CA SER A 179 -4.65 8.57 -2.11
C SER A 179 -4.52 10.09 -2.14
N PRO A 180 -3.58 10.66 -1.36
CA PRO A 180 -3.29 12.10 -1.40
C PRO A 180 -2.57 12.54 -2.67
N VAL A 181 -2.08 11.60 -3.50
CA VAL A 181 -1.41 11.91 -4.76
C VAL A 181 -2.40 12.48 -5.78
N ARG A 182 -2.05 13.59 -6.42
CA ARG A 182 -2.84 14.22 -7.48
C ARG A 182 -2.61 13.53 -8.83
N HIS A 183 -3.65 13.37 -9.60
CA HIS A 183 -3.57 12.93 -11.00
C HIS A 183 -3.74 14.14 -11.92
N LEU A 184 -2.61 14.78 -12.26
CA LEU A 184 -2.60 16.06 -12.99
C LEU A 184 -2.81 15.92 -14.50
N GLY A 185 -2.68 14.73 -15.07
CA GLY A 185 -2.80 14.50 -16.50
C GLY A 185 -4.17 14.91 -17.10
N ASP A 186 -5.21 14.99 -16.27
CA ASP A 186 -6.56 15.41 -16.66
C ASP A 186 -6.91 16.83 -16.21
N GLY A 187 -5.99 17.48 -15.51
CA GLY A 187 -6.22 18.74 -14.86
C GLY A 187 -6.88 18.63 -13.47
N LEU A 188 -6.78 19.71 -12.71
CA LEU A 188 -7.25 19.76 -11.31
C LEU A 188 -8.76 19.55 -11.16
N PRO A 189 -9.66 20.11 -12.04
CA PRO A 189 -11.09 19.87 -11.92
C PRO A 189 -11.45 18.39 -12.05
N GLU A 190 -10.85 17.68 -13.02
CA GLU A 190 -11.11 16.25 -13.23
C GLU A 190 -10.50 15.39 -12.12
N ASN A 191 -9.35 15.80 -11.56
CA ASN A 191 -8.81 15.17 -10.36
C ASN A 191 -9.77 15.33 -9.18
N ALA A 192 -10.34 16.53 -8.96
CA ALA A 192 -11.31 16.77 -7.88
C ALA A 192 -12.57 15.91 -8.04
N LEU A 193 -13.14 15.85 -9.25
CA LEU A 193 -14.29 14.99 -9.54
C LEU A 193 -13.98 13.51 -9.31
N SER A 194 -12.81 13.06 -9.73
CA SER A 194 -12.34 11.69 -9.51
C SER A 194 -12.24 11.37 -8.02
N LYS A 195 -11.58 12.22 -7.23
CA LYS A 195 -11.44 12.04 -5.77
C LYS A 195 -12.79 12.05 -5.06
N SER A 196 -13.66 13.00 -5.42
CA SER A 196 -15.02 13.07 -4.85
C SER A 196 -15.84 11.81 -5.15
N THR A 197 -15.73 11.26 -6.36
CA THR A 197 -16.38 9.97 -6.72
C THR A 197 -15.90 8.85 -5.77
N LEU A 198 -14.59 8.76 -5.51
CA LEU A 198 -14.04 7.74 -4.61
C LEU A 198 -14.49 7.93 -3.17
N ILE A 199 -14.46 9.16 -2.67
CA ILE A 199 -14.88 9.50 -1.30
C ILE A 199 -16.34 9.12 -1.08
N VAL A 200 -17.25 9.54 -1.98
CA VAL A 200 -18.68 9.20 -1.88
C VAL A 200 -18.92 7.70 -1.96
N ALA A 201 -18.23 7.00 -2.86
CA ALA A 201 -18.35 5.54 -2.98
C ALA A 201 -17.90 4.81 -1.70
N ILE A 202 -16.75 5.22 -1.13
CA ILE A 202 -16.24 4.64 0.11
C ILE A 202 -17.21 4.88 1.27
N HIS A 203 -17.76 6.08 1.41
CA HIS A 203 -18.72 6.37 2.48
C HIS A 203 -20.00 5.56 2.35
N ARG A 204 -20.53 5.34 1.15
CA ARG A 204 -21.64 4.40 0.94
C ARG A 204 -21.33 2.96 1.34
N LEU A 205 -20.07 2.50 1.13
CA LEU A 205 -19.64 1.18 1.59
C LEU A 205 -19.57 1.12 3.12
N ILE A 206 -19.04 2.14 3.76
CA ILE A 206 -18.91 2.20 5.22
C ILE A 206 -20.26 2.24 5.92
N GLU A 207 -21.23 2.97 5.37
CA GLU A 207 -22.61 3.02 5.89
C GLU A 207 -23.27 1.63 5.89
N ARG A 208 -22.92 0.77 4.93
CA ARG A 208 -23.51 -0.55 4.76
C ARG A 208 -22.72 -1.66 5.47
N TYR A 209 -21.40 -1.52 5.60
CA TYR A 209 -20.50 -2.56 6.07
C TYR A 209 -19.73 -2.12 7.32
N PRO A 210 -20.15 -2.56 8.53
CA PRO A 210 -19.58 -2.08 9.81
C PRO A 210 -18.11 -2.48 10.03
N GLN A 211 -17.60 -3.49 9.29
CA GLN A 211 -16.18 -3.84 9.31
C GLN A 211 -15.29 -2.84 8.56
N CYS A 212 -15.87 -1.85 7.88
CA CYS A 212 -15.17 -0.83 7.12
C CYS A 212 -15.01 0.46 7.92
N CYS A 213 -13.88 1.13 7.79
CA CYS A 213 -13.66 2.50 8.28
C CYS A 213 -12.90 3.33 7.25
N TYR A 214 -12.93 4.65 7.40
CA TYR A 214 -12.24 5.60 6.52
C TYR A 214 -11.07 6.28 7.22
N PHE A 215 -9.91 6.29 6.57
CA PHE A 215 -8.78 7.11 6.96
C PHE A 215 -8.61 8.25 5.95
N PRO A 216 -8.72 9.52 6.35
CA PRO A 216 -8.82 10.68 5.45
C PRO A 216 -7.45 11.19 4.96
N ALA A 217 -6.63 10.33 4.33
CA ALA A 217 -5.29 10.72 3.89
C ALA A 217 -5.32 11.84 2.83
N PHE A 218 -6.32 11.85 1.95
CA PHE A 218 -6.48 12.90 0.95
C PHE A 218 -6.82 14.23 1.60
N GLU A 219 -7.74 14.25 2.53
CA GLU A 219 -8.19 15.46 3.24
C GLU A 219 -7.08 16.01 4.15
N ILE A 220 -6.30 15.13 4.80
CA ILE A 220 -5.12 15.58 5.58
C ILE A 220 -4.17 16.35 4.65
N MET A 221 -3.92 15.86 3.45
CA MET A 221 -3.03 16.53 2.51
C MET A 221 -3.60 17.84 1.97
N THR A 222 -4.90 17.88 1.65
CA THR A 222 -5.52 19.01 0.97
C THR A 222 -6.04 20.09 1.90
N ASP A 223 -6.41 19.76 3.13
CA ASP A 223 -7.08 20.67 4.06
C ASP A 223 -6.27 20.96 5.32
N ASP A 224 -5.57 19.97 5.89
CA ASP A 224 -4.72 20.19 7.06
C ASP A 224 -3.35 20.75 6.64
N LEU A 225 -2.63 20.05 5.78
CA LEU A 225 -1.31 20.49 5.26
C LEU A 225 -1.43 21.66 4.27
N ARG A 226 -2.31 21.59 3.28
CA ARG A 226 -2.74 22.62 2.30
C ARG A 226 -1.68 23.32 1.46
N ASP A 227 -0.43 23.35 1.88
CA ASP A 227 0.64 24.18 1.28
C ASP A 227 1.49 23.36 0.30
N TYR A 228 1.94 23.98 -0.78
CA TYR A 228 2.80 23.35 -1.79
C TYR A 228 4.15 22.86 -1.23
N ARG A 229 4.63 23.39 -0.12
CA ARG A 229 5.85 22.89 0.56
C ARG A 229 5.74 21.42 1.02
N PHE A 230 4.53 20.91 1.13
CA PHE A 230 4.23 19.53 1.50
C PHE A 230 4.13 18.59 0.30
N TYR A 231 4.33 19.10 -0.91
CA TYR A 231 4.41 18.30 -2.13
C TYR A 231 5.87 18.13 -2.56
N GLU A 232 6.15 17.07 -3.31
CA GLU A 232 7.40 16.89 -4.04
C GLU A 232 7.52 17.92 -5.18
N LYS A 233 8.67 17.95 -5.84
CA LYS A 233 8.95 18.89 -6.95
C LYS A 233 7.95 18.78 -8.12
N ASP A 234 7.29 17.65 -8.28
CA ASP A 234 6.27 17.41 -9.29
C ASP A 234 4.90 18.01 -8.96
N MET A 235 4.73 18.58 -7.75
CA MET A 235 3.49 19.17 -7.24
C MET A 235 2.29 18.18 -7.19
N ALA A 236 2.56 16.89 -7.32
CA ALA A 236 1.56 15.82 -7.33
C ALA A 236 1.71 14.86 -6.14
N HIS A 237 2.93 14.41 -5.87
CA HIS A 237 3.23 13.50 -4.77
C HIS A 237 3.44 14.25 -3.46
N PRO A 238 2.93 13.74 -2.33
CA PRO A 238 3.29 14.26 -1.01
C PRO A 238 4.79 14.14 -0.76
N SER A 239 5.39 15.16 -0.16
CA SER A 239 6.79 15.12 0.31
C SER A 239 6.95 14.12 1.46
N GLU A 240 8.19 13.72 1.75
CA GLU A 240 8.49 12.83 2.88
C GLU A 240 7.93 13.37 4.20
N VAL A 241 8.05 14.68 4.43
CA VAL A 241 7.48 15.36 5.63
C VAL A 241 5.96 15.18 5.68
N ALA A 242 5.27 15.34 4.55
CA ALA A 242 3.82 15.14 4.50
C ALA A 242 3.43 13.68 4.75
N VAL A 243 4.16 12.74 4.15
CA VAL A 243 3.91 11.31 4.37
C VAL A 243 4.18 10.91 5.83
N ASP A 244 5.20 11.48 6.48
CA ASP A 244 5.46 11.25 7.91
C ASP A 244 4.34 11.79 8.79
N TYR A 245 3.85 13.00 8.51
CA TYR A 245 2.69 13.57 9.21
C TYR A 245 1.43 12.69 9.05
N ILE A 246 1.11 12.28 7.82
CA ILE A 246 -0.03 11.40 7.56
C ILE A 246 0.15 10.04 8.27
N TRP A 247 1.37 9.52 8.32
CA TRP A 247 1.69 8.30 9.05
C TRP A 247 1.47 8.44 10.55
N GLU A 248 1.85 9.56 11.16
CA GLU A 248 1.58 9.83 12.58
C GLU A 248 0.08 9.86 12.87
N GLN A 249 -0.71 10.52 12.01
CA GLN A 249 -2.17 10.52 12.12
C GLN A 249 -2.76 9.10 11.96
N PHE A 250 -2.22 8.32 11.03
CA PHE A 250 -2.62 6.92 10.84
C PHE A 250 -2.31 6.07 12.08
N CYS A 251 -1.15 6.24 12.68
CA CYS A 251 -0.78 5.56 13.92
C CYS A 251 -1.79 5.84 15.04
N CYS A 252 -2.17 7.10 15.23
CA CYS A 252 -3.17 7.49 16.23
C CYS A 252 -4.55 6.90 15.95
N ALA A 253 -4.95 6.84 14.67
CA ALA A 253 -6.29 6.42 14.27
C ALA A 253 -6.47 4.89 14.23
N ALA A 254 -5.43 4.14 13.86
CA ALA A 254 -5.55 2.72 13.51
C ALA A 254 -4.68 1.77 14.33
N LEU A 255 -3.51 2.22 14.84
CA LEU A 255 -2.60 1.31 15.54
C LEU A 255 -2.96 1.13 17.02
N ASP A 256 -2.61 -0.03 17.56
CA ASP A 256 -2.68 -0.27 18.99
C ASP A 256 -1.65 0.61 19.73
N PRO A 257 -2.02 1.31 20.79
CA PRO A 257 -1.10 2.15 21.56
C PRO A 257 0.15 1.42 22.07
N SER A 258 0.08 0.10 22.30
CA SER A 258 1.22 -0.73 22.70
C SER A 258 2.36 -0.73 21.66
N CYS A 259 2.05 -0.50 20.38
CA CYS A 259 3.04 -0.40 19.31
C CYS A 259 4.00 0.79 19.50
N THR A 260 3.55 1.89 20.14
CA THR A 260 4.33 3.12 20.29
C THR A 260 5.67 2.89 21.01
N GLY A 261 5.65 2.04 22.04
CA GLY A 261 6.87 1.71 22.78
C GLY A 261 7.89 0.97 21.93
N VAL A 262 7.42 0.05 21.10
CA VAL A 262 8.25 -0.72 20.16
C VAL A 262 8.79 0.18 19.05
N PHE A 263 7.96 1.05 18.49
CA PHE A 263 8.38 2.01 17.45
C PHE A 263 9.52 2.89 17.90
N ARG A 264 9.44 3.45 19.12
CA ARG A 264 10.55 4.25 19.69
C ARG A 264 11.87 3.48 19.79
N LYS A 265 11.79 2.21 20.17
CA LYS A 265 12.99 1.35 20.26
C LYS A 265 13.55 1.03 18.86
N ILE A 266 12.69 0.72 17.89
CA ILE A 266 13.09 0.49 16.50
C ILE A 266 13.69 1.77 15.88
N ASP A 267 13.12 2.95 16.13
CA ASP A 267 13.70 4.21 15.66
C ASP A 267 15.09 4.49 16.28
N ALA A 268 15.28 4.18 17.55
CA ALA A 268 16.58 4.28 18.18
C ALA A 268 17.62 3.33 17.53
N LEU A 269 17.21 2.09 17.20
CA LEU A 269 18.05 1.15 16.46
C LEU A 269 18.34 1.62 15.04
N ASN A 270 17.33 2.12 14.30
CA ASN A 270 17.52 2.62 12.94
C ASN A 270 18.49 3.82 12.91
N ARG A 271 18.42 4.73 13.89
CA ARG A 271 19.41 5.80 14.05
C ARG A 271 20.80 5.26 14.34
N ALA A 272 20.90 4.24 15.18
CA ALA A 272 22.18 3.59 15.50
C ALA A 272 22.79 2.88 14.27
N LEU A 273 21.97 2.23 13.43
CA LEU A 273 22.40 1.63 12.16
C LEU A 273 22.88 2.67 11.15
N ALA A 274 22.24 3.83 11.11
CA ALA A 274 22.61 4.92 10.20
C ALA A 274 23.84 5.72 10.69
N HIS A 275 24.26 5.53 11.94
CA HIS A 275 25.41 6.24 12.51
C HIS A 275 26.71 5.81 11.82
N ARG A 276 27.42 6.80 11.27
CA ARG A 276 28.75 6.62 10.66
C ARG A 276 29.82 7.11 11.64
N PRO A 277 30.58 6.20 12.28
CA PRO A 277 31.61 6.60 13.19
C PRO A 277 32.80 7.23 12.46
N LEU A 278 33.43 8.24 13.06
CA LEU A 278 34.67 8.81 12.53
C LEU A 278 35.82 7.78 12.58
N ASN A 279 35.84 6.92 13.58
CA ASN A 279 36.82 5.84 13.72
C ASN A 279 36.11 4.52 14.07
N PRO A 280 35.85 3.65 13.07
CA PRO A 280 35.17 2.37 13.25
C PRO A 280 35.92 1.39 14.16
N GLU A 281 37.24 1.52 14.25
CA GLU A 281 38.11 0.64 15.06
C GLU A 281 38.28 1.10 16.53
N SER A 282 37.64 2.22 16.88
CA SER A 282 37.79 2.76 18.22
C SER A 282 37.18 1.84 19.29
N PRO A 283 37.79 1.72 20.48
CA PRO A 283 37.21 0.98 21.61
C PRO A 283 35.78 1.46 21.97
N ALA A 284 35.57 2.78 21.87
CA ALA A 284 34.26 3.38 22.14
C ALA A 284 33.19 2.90 21.16
N TYR A 285 33.52 2.79 19.87
CA TYR A 285 32.54 2.30 18.86
C TYR A 285 32.29 0.79 19.02
N ARG A 286 33.32 -0.01 19.37
CA ARG A 286 33.09 -1.43 19.69
C ARG A 286 32.18 -1.59 20.90
N ALA A 287 32.38 -0.82 21.98
CA ALA A 287 31.49 -0.83 23.15
C ALA A 287 30.06 -0.44 22.80
N PHE A 288 29.87 0.61 21.96
CA PHE A 288 28.55 1.02 21.45
C PHE A 288 27.86 -0.12 20.69
N ARG A 289 28.57 -0.81 19.78
CA ARG A 289 28.02 -1.94 19.03
C ARG A 289 27.58 -3.09 19.95
N HIS A 290 28.42 -3.46 20.91
CA HIS A 290 28.09 -4.49 21.92
C HIS A 290 26.86 -4.13 22.73
N GLN A 291 26.73 -2.89 23.16
CA GLN A 291 25.53 -2.41 23.84
C GLN A 291 24.27 -2.52 22.93
N LYS A 292 24.38 -2.09 21.66
CA LYS A 292 23.27 -2.16 20.72
C LYS A 292 22.88 -3.60 20.38
N ALA A 293 23.84 -4.51 20.24
CA ALA A 293 23.55 -5.93 20.06
C ALA A 293 22.76 -6.50 21.26
N ALA A 294 23.12 -6.13 22.49
CA ALA A 294 22.38 -6.54 23.69
C ALA A 294 20.95 -5.99 23.70
N GLU A 295 20.75 -4.71 23.31
CA GLU A 295 19.41 -4.11 23.16
C GLU A 295 18.55 -4.86 22.13
N VAL A 296 19.16 -5.23 20.99
CA VAL A 296 18.47 -5.99 19.94
C VAL A 296 18.07 -7.39 20.41
N ARG A 297 18.98 -8.10 21.11
CA ARG A 297 18.65 -9.42 21.69
C ARG A 297 17.50 -9.35 22.70
N ALA A 298 17.49 -8.31 23.54
CA ALA A 298 16.38 -8.10 24.48
C ALA A 298 15.05 -7.83 23.75
N LEU A 299 15.08 -7.09 22.63
CA LEU A 299 13.90 -6.89 21.79
C LEU A 299 13.44 -8.20 21.12
N GLN A 300 14.37 -8.99 20.60
CA GLN A 300 14.05 -10.29 20.00
C GLN A 300 13.42 -11.25 21.02
N GLN A 301 13.86 -11.23 22.27
CA GLN A 301 13.26 -12.03 23.35
C GLN A 301 11.86 -11.53 23.71
N ALA A 302 11.66 -10.21 23.76
CA ALA A 302 10.38 -9.61 24.09
C ALA A 302 9.34 -9.74 22.95
N TYR A 303 9.83 -9.84 21.71
CA TYR A 303 9.01 -9.93 20.49
C TYR A 303 9.57 -11.03 19.57
N PRO A 304 9.40 -12.31 19.92
CA PRO A 304 10.01 -13.43 19.19
C PRO A 304 9.57 -13.55 17.73
N ASP A 305 8.38 -13.07 17.39
CA ASP A 305 7.82 -13.08 16.03
C ASP A 305 8.37 -11.96 15.13
N LEU A 306 9.13 -11.00 15.69
CA LEU A 306 9.73 -9.91 14.92
C LEU A 306 11.15 -10.28 14.50
N ASP A 307 11.46 -10.10 13.21
CA ASP A 307 12.79 -10.37 12.68
C ASP A 307 13.75 -9.19 12.91
N PHE A 308 14.73 -9.38 13.77
CA PHE A 308 15.83 -8.45 14.03
C PHE A 308 17.19 -8.97 13.51
N SER A 309 17.21 -9.97 12.65
CA SER A 309 18.44 -10.59 12.13
C SER A 309 19.37 -9.57 11.46
N ARG A 310 18.82 -8.61 10.73
CA ARG A 310 19.62 -7.55 10.08
C ARG A 310 20.35 -6.69 11.09
N GLU A 311 19.65 -6.27 12.14
CA GLU A 311 20.20 -5.41 13.20
C GLU A 311 21.25 -6.17 14.00
N LEU A 312 21.00 -7.43 14.35
CA LEU A 312 21.95 -8.29 15.02
C LEU A 312 23.22 -8.47 14.18
N ASN A 313 23.09 -8.88 12.93
CA ASN A 313 24.24 -9.06 12.03
C ASN A 313 25.08 -7.79 11.92
N PHE A 314 24.47 -6.61 11.85
CA PHE A 314 25.20 -5.34 11.77
C PHE A 314 25.98 -5.03 13.05
N PHE A 315 25.38 -5.23 14.24
CA PHE A 315 26.03 -4.88 15.50
C PHE A 315 27.00 -5.95 16.01
N GLU A 316 26.92 -7.19 15.51
CA GLU A 316 27.82 -8.30 15.86
C GLU A 316 28.99 -8.47 14.88
N SER A 317 28.88 -8.01 13.62
CA SER A 317 29.98 -8.02 12.63
C SER A 317 31.06 -7.01 12.97
#